data_111be8ad51aa8f7ae9303cae7c18a019
#
_entry.id   111be8ad51aa8f7ae9303cae7c18a019
#
_cell.length_a   1.000
_cell.length_b   1.000
_cell.length_c   1.000
_cell.angle_alpha   90.00
_cell.angle_beta   90.00
_cell.angle_gamma   90.00
#
_symmetry.space_group_name_H-M   'P 1'
#
loop_
_entity.id
_entity.type
_entity.pdbx_description
1 polymer ?
#
loop_
_entity_poly.entity_id
_entity_poly.type
_entity_poly.pdbx_seq_one_letter_code
_entity_poly.pdbx_strand_id
1 'polypeptide(L)' 'TQTPGGEALAARLAAIAFALAIAGLLLAELIARRMHRLLGRG' A
#
# COMPACT_ATOMS: atom_id res chain seq x y z
N THR A 1 -17.76 23.55 -6.54
CA THR A 1 -17.18 23.70 -6.36
C THR A 1 -16.50 22.85 -6.80
N GLN A 2 -16.51 22.57 -7.47
CA GLN A 2 -15.87 21.88 -7.73
C GLN A 2 -15.73 21.35 -8.93
N THR A 3 -14.81 21.12 -9.45
CA THR A 3 -14.67 20.67 -10.62
C THR A 3 -14.92 19.29 -10.51
N PRO A 4 -15.81 18.89 -10.95
CA PRO A 4 -16.20 17.62 -10.88
C PRO A 4 -15.20 16.68 -11.46
N GLY A 5 -14.82 16.52 -12.40
CA GLY A 5 -13.96 15.51 -12.93
C GLY A 5 -12.57 15.54 -12.31
N GLY A 6 -11.98 16.66 -12.25
CA GLY A 6 -10.63 16.78 -11.78
C GLY A 6 -10.44 16.34 -10.37
N GLU A 7 -11.31 16.86 -9.51
CA GLU A 7 -11.14 16.52 -8.15
C GLU A 7 -11.41 15.07 -7.87
N ALA A 8 -12.42 14.53 -8.43
CA ALA A 8 -12.74 13.14 -8.18
C ALA A 8 -11.62 12.25 -8.68
N LEU A 9 -11.08 12.57 -9.82
CA LEU A 9 -10.02 11.76 -10.38
C LEU A 9 -8.79 11.84 -9.52
N ALA A 10 -8.43 13.03 -9.10
CA ALA A 10 -7.24 13.19 -8.27
C ALA A 10 -7.40 12.43 -6.97
N ALA A 11 -8.56 12.52 -6.38
CA ALA A 11 -8.79 11.84 -5.13
C ALA A 11 -8.69 10.33 -5.33
N ARG A 12 -9.23 9.85 -6.44
CA ARG A 12 -9.17 8.45 -6.69
C ARG A 12 -7.75 7.99 -6.88
N LEU A 13 -6.99 8.70 -7.67
CA LEU A 13 -5.61 8.31 -7.89
C LEU A 13 -4.83 8.33 -6.60
N ALA A 14 -5.07 9.31 -5.78
CA ALA A 14 -4.38 9.41 -4.52
C ALA A 14 -4.75 8.23 -3.63
N ALA A 15 -6.02 7.89 -3.61
CA ALA A 15 -6.46 6.79 -2.78
C ALA A 15 -5.83 5.48 -3.23
N ILE A 16 -5.77 5.27 -4.53
CA ILE A 16 -5.19 4.04 -5.04
C ILE A 16 -3.71 3.99 -4.72
N ALA A 17 -3.03 5.11 -4.90
CA ALA A 17 -1.60 5.15 -4.62
C ALA A 17 -1.36 4.87 -3.13
N PHE A 18 -2.20 5.44 -2.30
CA PHE A 18 -2.05 5.25 -0.88
C PHE A 18 -2.28 3.79 -0.52
N ALA A 19 -3.31 3.21 -1.09
CA ALA A 19 -3.62 1.81 -0.82
C ALA A 19 -2.48 0.91 -1.27
N LEU A 20 -1.93 1.21 -2.43
CA LEU A 20 -0.83 0.41 -2.93
C LEU A 20 0.38 0.52 -2.03
N ALA A 21 0.64 1.71 -1.53
CA ALA A 21 1.78 1.90 -0.66
C ALA A 21 1.62 1.10 0.61
N ILE A 22 0.43 1.15 1.19
CA ILE A 22 0.18 0.41 2.41
C ILE A 22 0.26 -1.08 2.14
N ALA A 23 -0.32 -1.53 1.05
CA ALA A 23 -0.29 -2.93 0.72
C ALA A 23 1.14 -3.41 0.55
N GLY A 24 1.95 -2.61 -0.12
CA GLY A 24 3.33 -2.97 -0.34
C GLY A 24 4.07 -3.09 0.98
N LEU A 25 3.79 -2.16 1.87
CA LEU A 25 4.44 -2.18 3.16
C LEU A 25 4.05 -3.43 3.93
N LEU A 26 2.77 -3.75 3.94
CA LEU A 26 2.30 -4.91 4.65
C LEU A 26 2.90 -6.18 4.06
N LEU A 27 2.94 -6.24 2.75
CA LEU A 27 3.50 -7.40 2.10
C LEU A 27 4.96 -7.57 2.45
N ALA A 28 5.69 -6.47 2.43
CA ALA A 28 7.10 -6.53 2.74
C ALA A 28 7.30 -7.04 4.15
N GLU A 29 6.46 -6.59 5.05
CA GLU A 29 6.59 -7.04 6.41
C GLU A 29 6.27 -8.51 6.54
N LEU A 30 5.24 -8.95 5.87
CA LEU A 30 4.88 -10.35 5.92
C LEU A 30 6.01 -11.21 5.39
N ILE A 31 6.58 -10.81 4.30
CA ILE A 31 7.67 -11.57 3.71
C ILE A 31 8.85 -11.61 4.65
N ALA A 32 9.16 -10.48 5.25
CA ALA A 32 10.29 -10.42 6.16
C ALA A 32 10.06 -11.36 7.34
N ARG A 33 8.86 -11.36 7.87
CA ARG A 33 8.58 -12.22 8.99
C ARG A 33 8.71 -13.67 8.60
N ARG A 34 8.22 -13.99 7.41
CA ARG A 34 8.30 -15.35 6.96
C ARG A 34 9.74 -15.78 6.82
N MET A 35 10.54 -14.92 6.24
CA MET A 35 11.93 -15.25 6.08
C MET A 35 12.57 -15.48 7.41
N HIS A 36 12.28 -14.65 8.36
CA HIS A 36 12.85 -14.80 9.68
C HIS A 36 12.49 -16.15 10.25
N ARG A 37 11.24 -16.53 10.07
CA ARG A 37 10.83 -17.77 10.59
C ARG A 37 11.58 -18.89 9.93
N LEU A 38 11.68 -18.88 8.63
CA LEU A 38 12.34 -19.93 7.91
C LEU A 38 13.80 -19.98 8.27
N LEU A 39 14.38 -18.84 8.48
CA LEU A 39 15.78 -18.82 8.79
C LEU A 39 16.01 -19.26 10.20
N GLY A 40 15.14 -19.40 10.90
CA GLY A 40 15.46 -19.80 12.09
C GLY A 40 15.30 -19.25 13.14
N ARG A 41 14.73 -18.79 13.35
CA ARG A 41 14.47 -18.37 14.23
C ARG A 41 14.75 -17.51 14.49
N GLY A 42 14.87 -17.08 14.12
CA GLY A 42 15.06 -15.91 14.29
C GLY A 42 15.09 -15.53 15.52
#